data_00fe9831266f1d169d801ed60b40ac4d
#
_entry.id   00fe9831266f1d169d801ed60b40ac4d
#
_cell.length_a   1.000
_cell.length_b   1.000
_cell.length_c   1.000
_cell.angle_alpha   90.00
_cell.angle_beta   90.00
_cell.angle_gamma   90.00
#
_symmetry.space_group_name_H-M   'P 1'
#
loop_
_entity.id
_entity.type
_entity.pdbx_description
1 polymer ?
#
loop_
_entity_poly.entity_id
_entity_poly.type
_entity_poly.pdbx_seq_one_letter_code
_entity_poly.pdbx_strand_id
1 'polypeptide(L)'
;KVRESIMKRKKQRRIYQKARSMPSYSYFPQEEEKHGYVPTFFESSIEDHPLKEKRLLSGYVIKGMIAIALFFLTFLILNSEHPLFQKPKEWTTYALTEEFPFAMVHEWYLANFGSPLALAPHAIDHVETVEPALPIMGSVKETFQMNGTGIMIAPDNTSYVRAWKDGFIIFAGNDRETVKTVVIQHADRSKSTYGYLSSIDVHIYQPVKANDKIGTFLPTEASQTVFFSIEKNDQYIDPVQVIKVDDTR
;
A
#
# COMPACT_ATOMS: atom_id res chain seq x y z
N LYS A 1 -49.10 38.40 -35.22
CA LYS A 1 -47.84 38.88 -35.93
C LYS A 1 -47.13 40.00 -35.15
N VAL A 2 -47.85 41.08 -34.64
CA VAL A 2 -47.20 42.21 -33.96
C VAL A 2 -46.65 41.80 -32.56
N ARG A 3 -47.33 40.93 -31.77
CA ARG A 3 -46.87 40.42 -30.46
C ARG A 3 -45.61 39.55 -30.57
N GLU A 4 -45.49 38.76 -31.59
CA GLU A 4 -44.29 37.91 -31.81
C GLU A 4 -43.04 38.72 -32.18
N SER A 5 -43.21 39.80 -32.97
CA SER A 5 -42.08 40.69 -33.29
C SER A 5 -41.59 41.49 -32.07
N ILE A 6 -42.45 41.84 -31.15
CA ILE A 6 -42.11 42.49 -29.90
C ILE A 6 -41.36 41.54 -28.95
N MET A 7 -41.79 40.31 -28.87
CA MET A 7 -41.11 39.26 -28.04
C MET A 7 -39.73 38.94 -28.61
N LYS A 8 -39.56 38.80 -29.93
CA LYS A 8 -38.25 38.62 -30.58
C LYS A 8 -37.29 39.75 -30.29
N ARG A 9 -37.76 41.00 -30.42
CA ARG A 9 -36.94 42.21 -30.09
C ARG A 9 -36.55 42.28 -28.60
N LYS A 10 -37.43 41.93 -27.67
CA LYS A 10 -37.10 41.82 -26.24
C LYS A 10 -36.08 40.73 -25.94
N LYS A 11 -36.15 39.57 -26.58
CA LYS A 11 -35.21 38.45 -26.43
C LYS A 11 -33.81 38.84 -26.98
N GLN A 12 -33.78 39.51 -28.14
CA GLN A 12 -32.52 40.00 -28.71
C GLN A 12 -31.85 41.08 -27.84
N ARG A 13 -32.62 42.01 -27.29
CA ARG A 13 -32.08 43.03 -26.34
C ARG A 13 -31.50 42.41 -25.07
N ARG A 14 -32.10 41.38 -24.53
CA ARG A 14 -31.54 40.63 -23.36
C ARG A 14 -30.24 39.92 -23.69
N ILE A 15 -30.09 39.36 -24.89
CA ILE A 15 -28.84 38.75 -25.35
C ILE A 15 -27.74 39.78 -25.52
N TYR A 16 -28.04 40.92 -26.10
CA TYR A 16 -27.09 42.04 -26.27
C TYR A 16 -26.66 42.65 -24.93
N GLN A 17 -27.56 42.80 -23.96
CA GLN A 17 -27.22 43.28 -22.63
C GLN A 17 -26.33 42.27 -21.86
N LYS A 18 -26.58 40.97 -22.02
CA LYS A 18 -25.75 39.93 -21.39
C LYS A 18 -24.35 39.84 -22.04
N ALA A 19 -24.21 40.11 -23.31
CA ALA A 19 -22.91 40.17 -24.00
C ALA A 19 -22.09 41.40 -23.62
N ARG A 20 -22.74 42.52 -23.19
CA ARG A 20 -22.08 43.76 -22.80
C ARG A 20 -21.62 43.75 -21.33
N SER A 21 -22.00 42.78 -20.54
CA SER A 21 -21.61 42.60 -19.13
C SER A 21 -20.48 41.59 -18.93
N MET A 22 -19.84 41.13 -20.01
CA MET A 22 -18.60 40.37 -19.84
C MET A 22 -17.47 41.37 -19.55
N PRO A 23 -16.75 41.23 -18.43
CA PRO A 23 -15.57 42.04 -18.19
C PRO A 23 -14.55 41.74 -19.29
N SER A 24 -14.18 42.76 -20.09
CA SER A 24 -13.05 42.66 -21.00
C SER A 24 -11.78 42.56 -20.11
N TYR A 25 -11.21 41.41 -19.97
CA TYR A 25 -9.87 41.29 -19.43
C TYR A 25 -8.90 41.90 -20.45
N SER A 26 -8.51 43.14 -20.23
CA SER A 26 -7.41 43.75 -20.94
C SER A 26 -6.12 43.13 -20.37
N TYR A 27 -5.48 42.31 -21.14
CA TYR A 27 -4.21 41.68 -20.83
C TYR A 27 -3.06 42.64 -21.13
N PHE A 28 -3.09 43.82 -20.54
CA PHE A 28 -1.94 44.71 -20.54
C PHE A 28 -1.37 44.72 -19.11
N PRO A 29 -0.10 44.32 -18.93
CA PRO A 29 0.53 44.42 -17.62
C PRO A 29 0.57 45.91 -17.22
N GLN A 30 0.02 46.21 -16.04
CA GLN A 30 0.12 47.55 -15.45
C GLN A 30 1.59 47.85 -15.18
N GLU A 31 1.97 49.14 -15.21
CA GLU A 31 3.37 49.55 -15.02
C GLU A 31 3.99 49.04 -13.70
N GLU A 32 3.16 48.77 -12.70
CA GLU A 32 3.57 48.22 -11.39
C GLU A 32 4.11 46.79 -11.46
N GLU A 33 3.67 46.00 -12.42
CA GLU A 33 4.20 44.63 -12.62
C GLU A 33 5.65 44.63 -13.16
N LYS A 34 6.05 45.73 -13.80
CA LYS A 34 7.44 45.88 -14.29
C LYS A 34 8.47 46.05 -13.17
N HIS A 35 8.03 46.38 -11.97
CA HIS A 35 8.89 46.64 -10.81
C HIS A 35 8.83 45.52 -9.75
N GLY A 36 8.20 44.36 -10.05
CA GLY A 36 8.21 43.19 -9.19
C GLY A 36 7.29 43.27 -7.97
N TYR A 37 6.32 44.18 -7.97
CA TYR A 37 5.28 44.18 -6.94
C TYR A 37 4.21 43.13 -7.27
N VAL A 38 3.92 42.25 -6.31
CA VAL A 38 2.81 41.30 -6.41
C VAL A 38 1.50 42.09 -6.39
N PRO A 39 0.64 42.00 -7.42
CA PRO A 39 -0.64 42.68 -7.41
C PRO A 39 -1.48 42.17 -6.24
N THR A 40 -1.89 43.05 -5.36
CA THR A 40 -2.85 42.77 -4.30
C THR A 40 -4.22 42.59 -4.93
N PHE A 41 -4.59 41.34 -5.22
CA PHE A 41 -5.95 40.97 -5.61
C PHE A 41 -6.89 41.05 -4.39
N PHE A 42 -7.08 42.26 -3.85
CA PHE A 42 -8.11 42.54 -2.89
C PHE A 42 -8.91 43.75 -3.36
N GLU A 43 -9.69 43.53 -4.39
CA GLU A 43 -10.93 44.31 -4.51
C GLU A 43 -12.07 43.32 -4.53
N SER A 44 -12.47 42.98 -3.31
CA SER A 44 -13.68 42.23 -3.05
C SER A 44 -14.87 43.08 -3.46
N SER A 45 -15.32 42.93 -4.69
CA SER A 45 -16.74 43.16 -4.94
C SER A 45 -17.48 42.11 -4.14
N ILE A 46 -17.96 42.52 -2.98
CA ILE A 46 -18.98 41.79 -2.22
C ILE A 46 -20.23 41.82 -3.10
N GLU A 47 -20.28 40.97 -4.12
CA GLU A 47 -21.54 40.55 -4.66
C GLU A 47 -22.07 39.48 -3.70
N ASP A 48 -23.14 39.87 -3.00
CA ASP A 48 -24.02 38.98 -2.24
C ASP A 48 -24.50 37.84 -3.17
N HIS A 49 -23.67 36.81 -3.38
CA HIS A 49 -24.15 35.57 -3.88
C HIS A 49 -24.81 34.84 -2.70
N PRO A 50 -26.12 34.62 -2.74
CA PRO A 50 -26.77 33.81 -1.71
C PRO A 50 -26.09 32.46 -1.65
N LEU A 51 -25.52 32.21 -0.49
CA LEU A 51 -24.75 31.09 -0.05
C LEU A 51 -25.19 29.76 -0.70
N LYS A 52 -24.41 29.26 -1.65
CA LYS A 52 -24.47 27.86 -2.07
C LYS A 52 -23.85 26.92 -1.02
N GLU A 53 -23.64 27.38 0.21
CA GLU A 53 -23.07 26.59 1.31
C GLU A 53 -23.91 25.37 1.70
N LYS A 54 -25.23 25.42 1.47
CA LYS A 54 -26.12 24.30 1.84
C LYS A 54 -25.87 23.00 1.06
N ARG A 55 -25.24 23.04 -0.13
CA ARG A 55 -24.99 21.82 -0.91
C ARG A 55 -23.72 21.07 -0.52
N LEU A 56 -22.68 21.76 -0.08
CA LEU A 56 -21.43 21.11 0.32
C LEU A 56 -21.61 20.41 1.67
N LEU A 57 -22.22 21.06 2.64
CA LEU A 57 -22.55 20.48 3.93
C LEU A 57 -23.50 19.27 3.80
N SER A 58 -24.52 19.37 2.90
CA SER A 58 -25.42 18.24 2.62
C SER A 58 -24.68 17.02 2.08
N GLY A 59 -23.70 17.18 1.20
CA GLY A 59 -22.89 16.07 0.68
C GLY A 59 -22.06 15.36 1.75
N TYR A 60 -21.45 16.09 2.66
CA TYR A 60 -20.69 15.52 3.77
C TYR A 60 -21.60 14.87 4.83
N VAL A 61 -22.74 15.47 5.11
CA VAL A 61 -23.74 14.90 6.03
C VAL A 61 -24.27 13.56 5.49
N ILE A 62 -24.60 13.50 4.20
CA ILE A 62 -25.06 12.23 3.58
C ILE A 62 -23.96 11.17 3.65
N LYS A 63 -22.71 11.51 3.32
CA LYS A 63 -21.58 10.58 3.43
C LYS A 63 -21.36 10.11 4.87
N GLY A 64 -21.47 11.01 5.84
CA GLY A 64 -21.40 10.69 7.26
C GLY A 64 -22.52 9.74 7.69
N MET A 65 -23.76 9.99 7.28
CA MET A 65 -24.88 9.10 7.55
C MET A 65 -24.69 7.70 6.96
N ILE A 66 -24.19 7.61 5.72
CA ILE A 66 -23.90 6.33 5.08
C ILE A 66 -22.79 5.59 5.85
N ALA A 67 -21.74 6.27 6.26
CA ALA A 67 -20.66 5.67 7.04
C ALA A 67 -21.16 5.13 8.39
N ILE A 68 -21.99 5.90 9.09
CA ILE A 68 -22.62 5.48 10.34
C ILE A 68 -23.54 4.28 10.12
N ALA A 69 -24.36 4.30 9.06
CA ALA A 69 -25.24 3.19 8.73
C ALA A 69 -24.46 1.91 8.42
N LEU A 70 -23.36 2.00 7.66
CA LEU A 70 -22.47 0.88 7.38
C LEU A 70 -21.80 0.35 8.66
N PHE A 71 -21.35 1.23 9.54
CA PHE A 71 -20.78 0.84 10.82
C PHE A 71 -21.79 0.05 11.68
N PHE A 72 -23.01 0.57 11.83
CA PHE A 72 -24.06 -0.13 12.58
C PHE A 72 -24.47 -1.44 11.92
N LEU A 73 -24.52 -1.48 10.58
CA LEU A 73 -24.82 -2.71 9.85
C LEU A 73 -23.76 -3.77 10.12
N THR A 74 -22.48 -3.41 10.03
CA THR A 74 -21.36 -4.32 10.34
C THR A 74 -21.41 -4.78 11.80
N PHE A 75 -21.68 -3.86 12.74
CA PHE A 75 -21.83 -4.18 14.14
C PHE A 75 -22.97 -5.19 14.39
N LEU A 76 -24.15 -4.98 13.77
CA LEU A 76 -25.29 -5.88 13.88
C LEU A 76 -24.96 -7.28 13.30
N ILE A 77 -24.26 -7.34 12.16
CA ILE A 77 -23.84 -8.61 11.55
C ILE A 77 -22.90 -9.38 12.51
N LEU A 78 -21.93 -8.70 13.07
CA LEU A 78 -20.93 -9.31 13.97
C LEU A 78 -21.58 -9.79 15.30
N ASN A 79 -22.56 -9.06 15.81
CA ASN A 79 -23.21 -9.35 17.09
C ASN A 79 -24.45 -10.29 16.96
N SER A 80 -24.86 -10.61 15.73
CA SER A 80 -26.02 -11.48 15.49
C SER A 80 -25.63 -12.95 15.47
N GLU A 81 -26.36 -13.80 16.16
CA GLU A 81 -26.19 -15.28 16.14
C GLU A 81 -27.10 -15.97 15.11
N HIS A 82 -27.85 -15.18 14.32
CA HIS A 82 -28.79 -15.75 13.37
C HIS A 82 -28.06 -16.45 12.20
N PRO A 83 -28.48 -17.66 11.78
CA PRO A 83 -27.79 -18.45 10.76
C PRO A 83 -27.62 -17.77 9.40
N LEU A 84 -28.50 -16.81 9.05
CA LEU A 84 -28.36 -16.01 7.82
C LEU A 84 -27.15 -15.08 7.84
N PHE A 85 -26.62 -14.72 8.99
CA PHE A 85 -25.47 -13.84 9.15
C PHE A 85 -24.15 -14.56 9.40
N GLN A 86 -24.13 -15.90 9.46
CA GLN A 86 -22.89 -16.66 9.68
C GLN A 86 -21.87 -16.45 8.56
N LYS A 87 -22.27 -16.59 7.29
CA LYS A 87 -21.38 -16.37 6.14
C LYS A 87 -20.87 -14.92 6.05
N PRO A 88 -21.71 -13.87 6.13
CA PRO A 88 -21.25 -12.49 6.23
C PRO A 88 -20.34 -12.24 7.44
N LYS A 89 -20.62 -12.85 8.59
CA LYS A 89 -19.80 -12.73 9.80
C LYS A 89 -18.41 -13.33 9.59
N GLU A 90 -18.32 -14.56 9.09
CA GLU A 90 -17.06 -15.21 8.77
C GLU A 90 -16.24 -14.40 7.77
N TRP A 91 -16.87 -13.90 6.70
CA TRP A 91 -16.21 -13.07 5.70
C TRP A 91 -15.72 -11.73 6.28
N THR A 92 -16.54 -11.08 7.11
CA THR A 92 -16.17 -9.80 7.74
C THR A 92 -15.04 -10.01 8.75
N THR A 93 -15.11 -11.08 9.55
CA THR A 93 -14.06 -11.42 10.50
C THR A 93 -12.77 -11.75 9.75
N TYR A 94 -12.83 -12.55 8.70
CA TYR A 94 -11.68 -12.85 7.85
C TYR A 94 -11.06 -11.57 7.26
N ALA A 95 -11.87 -10.69 6.68
CA ALA A 95 -11.41 -9.42 6.08
C ALA A 95 -10.79 -8.44 7.10
N LEU A 96 -11.15 -8.54 8.38
CA LEU A 96 -10.63 -7.66 9.44
C LEU A 96 -9.45 -8.26 10.22
N THR A 97 -9.30 -9.60 10.22
CA THR A 97 -8.26 -10.30 10.98
C THR A 97 -7.11 -10.77 10.12
N GLU A 98 -7.39 -11.12 8.85
CA GLU A 98 -6.36 -11.55 7.92
C GLU A 98 -5.54 -10.38 7.38
N GLU A 99 -4.26 -10.62 7.21
CA GLU A 99 -3.36 -9.67 6.59
C GLU A 99 -3.68 -9.49 5.12
N PHE A 100 -3.72 -8.23 4.67
CA PHE A 100 -3.98 -7.94 3.26
C PHE A 100 -2.91 -8.59 2.35
N PRO A 101 -3.30 -9.34 1.31
CA PRO A 101 -2.37 -10.08 0.47
C PRO A 101 -1.69 -9.19 -0.58
N PHE A 102 -0.82 -8.27 -0.12
CA PHE A 102 -0.14 -7.29 -0.98
C PHE A 102 0.61 -7.92 -2.14
N ALA A 103 1.36 -9.00 -1.89
CA ALA A 103 2.17 -9.67 -2.90
C ALA A 103 1.31 -10.27 -4.02
N MET A 104 0.20 -10.93 -3.67
CA MET A 104 -0.72 -11.52 -4.66
C MET A 104 -1.45 -10.45 -5.48
N VAL A 105 -1.90 -9.35 -4.84
CA VAL A 105 -2.58 -8.25 -5.53
C VAL A 105 -1.62 -7.54 -6.48
N HIS A 106 -0.38 -7.34 -6.08
CA HIS A 106 0.65 -6.73 -6.91
C HIS A 106 0.96 -7.60 -8.14
N GLU A 107 1.15 -8.90 -7.97
CA GLU A 107 1.39 -9.82 -9.09
C GLU A 107 0.19 -9.87 -10.05
N TRP A 108 -1.03 -9.93 -9.51
CA TRP A 108 -2.25 -9.83 -10.31
C TRP A 108 -2.32 -8.51 -11.10
N TYR A 109 -1.97 -7.38 -10.46
CA TYR A 109 -1.94 -6.08 -11.13
C TYR A 109 -0.93 -6.06 -12.27
N LEU A 110 0.30 -6.53 -12.04
CA LEU A 110 1.34 -6.62 -13.07
C LEU A 110 0.92 -7.51 -14.25
N ALA A 111 0.28 -8.64 -13.96
CA ALA A 111 -0.20 -9.57 -15.00
C ALA A 111 -1.31 -8.97 -15.88
N ASN A 112 -2.19 -8.11 -15.33
CA ASN A 112 -3.33 -7.58 -16.06
C ASN A 112 -3.10 -6.19 -16.65
N PHE A 113 -2.31 -5.35 -16.00
CA PHE A 113 -2.11 -3.94 -16.36
C PHE A 113 -0.66 -3.60 -16.74
N GLY A 114 0.25 -4.56 -16.56
CA GLY A 114 1.68 -4.35 -16.77
C GLY A 114 2.30 -3.51 -15.66
N SER A 115 3.58 -3.16 -15.86
CA SER A 115 4.29 -2.29 -14.93
C SER A 115 3.59 -0.93 -14.84
N PRO A 116 3.32 -0.40 -13.63
CA PRO A 116 2.77 0.94 -13.49
C PRO A 116 3.67 1.91 -14.26
N LEU A 117 3.08 2.89 -14.93
CA LEU A 117 3.77 3.92 -15.72
C LEU A 117 4.73 4.70 -14.80
N ALA A 118 5.79 4.05 -14.40
CA ALA A 118 6.86 4.65 -13.65
C ALA A 118 7.77 5.34 -14.66
N LEU A 119 8.00 6.62 -14.46
CA LEU A 119 9.07 7.39 -15.09
C LEU A 119 10.46 6.89 -14.63
N ALA A 120 10.55 5.74 -14.01
CA ALA A 120 11.78 5.08 -13.67
C ALA A 120 12.26 4.24 -14.88
N PRO A 121 13.50 4.40 -15.32
CA PRO A 121 14.06 3.52 -16.34
C PRO A 121 14.02 2.09 -15.79
N HIS A 122 13.18 1.28 -16.39
CA HIS A 122 13.15 -0.14 -16.11
C HIS A 122 14.47 -0.71 -16.65
N ALA A 123 15.36 -1.04 -15.76
CA ALA A 123 16.26 -2.13 -16.07
C ALA A 123 15.34 -3.32 -16.37
N ILE A 124 15.32 -3.74 -17.61
CA ILE A 124 14.79 -5.04 -18.02
C ILE A 124 15.81 -6.02 -17.47
N ASP A 125 15.77 -6.22 -16.16
CA ASP A 125 16.51 -7.33 -15.56
C ASP A 125 15.80 -8.58 -16.08
N HIS A 126 16.55 -9.32 -16.88
CA HIS A 126 16.21 -10.70 -17.21
C HIS A 126 15.74 -11.35 -15.91
N VAL A 127 14.54 -11.91 -15.95
CA VAL A 127 14.02 -12.80 -14.89
C VAL A 127 14.93 -14.04 -14.96
N GLU A 128 16.15 -13.94 -14.43
CA GLU A 128 16.84 -15.11 -13.99
C GLU A 128 15.97 -15.69 -12.87
N THR A 129 15.41 -16.84 -13.11
CA THR A 129 14.78 -17.64 -12.07
C THR A 129 15.91 -18.04 -11.11
N VAL A 130 16.18 -17.15 -10.15
CA VAL A 130 17.13 -17.43 -9.07
C VAL A 130 16.54 -18.59 -8.30
N GLU A 131 17.22 -19.75 -8.34
CA GLU A 131 16.80 -20.90 -7.54
C GLU A 131 16.75 -20.47 -6.07
N PRO A 132 15.70 -20.85 -5.35
CA PRO A 132 15.56 -20.50 -3.93
C PRO A 132 16.75 -21.06 -3.15
N ALA A 133 17.58 -20.17 -2.60
CA ALA A 133 18.72 -20.51 -1.77
C ALA A 133 18.43 -20.24 -0.29
N LEU A 134 19.22 -20.79 0.60
CA LEU A 134 19.15 -20.44 2.03
C LEU A 134 19.36 -18.92 2.20
N PRO A 135 18.62 -18.29 3.11
CA PRO A 135 18.66 -16.82 3.30
C PRO A 135 20.01 -16.33 3.83
N ILE A 136 20.81 -17.22 4.38
CA ILE A 136 22.13 -16.93 4.91
C ILE A 136 23.01 -18.19 4.79
N MET A 137 24.28 -18.01 4.46
CA MET A 137 25.26 -19.11 4.46
C MET A 137 25.64 -19.47 5.90
N GLY A 138 25.56 -20.74 6.26
CA GLY A 138 25.89 -21.22 7.59
C GLY A 138 25.46 -22.67 7.83
N SER A 139 25.83 -23.22 8.99
CA SER A 139 25.41 -24.55 9.40
C SER A 139 24.06 -24.51 10.11
N VAL A 140 23.16 -25.45 9.78
CA VAL A 140 21.88 -25.58 10.50
C VAL A 140 22.16 -26.20 11.87
N LYS A 141 21.88 -25.45 12.94
CA LYS A 141 22.06 -25.89 14.34
C LYS A 141 20.82 -26.56 14.90
N GLU A 142 19.64 -25.99 14.56
CA GLU A 142 18.36 -26.58 14.93
C GLU A 142 17.53 -26.81 13.68
N THR A 143 17.01 -28.02 13.55
CA THR A 143 16.18 -28.39 12.41
C THR A 143 14.70 -28.17 12.73
N PHE A 144 13.87 -28.05 11.71
CA PHE A 144 12.42 -27.95 11.83
C PHE A 144 11.82 -29.04 12.71
N GLN A 145 12.37 -30.29 12.65
CA GLN A 145 11.88 -31.41 13.44
C GLN A 145 12.06 -31.23 14.95
N MET A 146 12.97 -30.35 15.37
CA MET A 146 13.23 -30.07 16.79
C MET A 146 12.25 -29.09 17.41
N ASN A 147 11.85 -28.03 16.65
CA ASN A 147 11.02 -26.95 17.17
C ASN A 147 9.65 -26.82 16.47
N GLY A 148 9.45 -27.45 15.32
CA GLY A 148 8.17 -27.44 14.58
C GLY A 148 7.81 -26.10 13.91
N THR A 149 8.66 -25.08 13.98
CA THR A 149 8.35 -23.74 13.48
C THR A 149 9.33 -23.25 12.41
N GLY A 150 10.60 -23.63 12.48
CA GLY A 150 11.62 -23.18 11.55
C GLY A 150 12.97 -23.83 11.77
N ILE A 151 14.00 -23.20 11.27
CA ILE A 151 15.40 -23.67 11.44
C ILE A 151 16.25 -22.54 12.04
N MET A 152 17.30 -22.95 12.77
CA MET A 152 18.31 -22.02 13.28
C MET A 152 19.61 -22.22 12.50
N ILE A 153 20.07 -21.17 11.83
CA ILE A 153 21.26 -21.19 10.99
C ILE A 153 22.36 -20.41 11.70
N ALA A 154 23.53 -21.03 11.89
CA ALA A 154 24.71 -20.40 12.45
C ALA A 154 25.71 -20.07 11.35
N PRO A 155 25.86 -18.80 10.97
CA PRO A 155 26.92 -18.36 10.09
C PRO A 155 28.23 -18.25 10.86
N ASP A 156 29.35 -18.57 10.20
CA ASP A 156 30.67 -18.52 10.82
C ASP A 156 31.19 -17.08 10.99
N ASN A 157 30.71 -16.16 10.14
CA ASN A 157 31.13 -14.76 10.12
C ASN A 157 29.93 -13.81 9.97
N THR A 158 30.22 -12.51 10.07
CA THR A 158 29.23 -11.48 9.72
C THR A 158 28.71 -11.73 8.30
N SER A 159 27.41 -11.89 8.17
CA SER A 159 26.77 -12.28 6.93
C SER A 159 25.55 -11.43 6.62
N TYR A 160 25.30 -11.21 5.34
CA TYR A 160 24.05 -10.59 4.88
C TYR A 160 22.93 -11.63 4.88
N VAL A 161 21.80 -11.22 5.42
CA VAL A 161 20.57 -12.00 5.31
C VAL A 161 19.80 -11.52 4.09
N ARG A 162 19.37 -12.48 3.28
CA ARG A 162 18.77 -12.22 1.97
C ARG A 162 17.35 -12.79 1.91
N ALA A 163 16.51 -12.15 1.10
CA ALA A 163 15.16 -12.64 0.85
C ALA A 163 15.21 -13.98 0.11
N TRP A 164 14.48 -14.98 0.61
CA TRP A 164 14.38 -16.29 0.00
C TRP A 164 13.64 -16.26 -1.35
N LYS A 165 12.62 -15.39 -1.46
CA LYS A 165 11.73 -15.30 -2.62
C LYS A 165 11.20 -13.87 -2.77
N ASP A 166 10.71 -13.52 -3.96
CA ASP A 166 10.04 -12.25 -4.23
C ASP A 166 8.85 -12.05 -3.31
N GLY A 167 8.65 -10.82 -2.84
CA GLY A 167 7.51 -10.52 -1.96
C GLY A 167 7.48 -9.08 -1.46
N PHE A 168 6.65 -8.89 -0.44
CA PHE A 168 6.49 -7.62 0.26
C PHE A 168 6.81 -7.78 1.74
N ILE A 169 7.54 -6.82 2.29
CA ILE A 169 7.80 -6.75 3.73
C ILE A 169 6.49 -6.40 4.44
N ILE A 170 5.97 -7.30 5.25
CA ILE A 170 4.77 -7.06 6.07
C ILE A 170 5.10 -6.73 7.52
N PHE A 171 6.31 -7.07 7.96
CA PHE A 171 6.84 -6.68 9.27
C PHE A 171 8.35 -6.44 9.18
N ALA A 172 8.82 -5.36 9.83
CA ALA A 172 10.25 -5.04 9.98
C ALA A 172 10.43 -4.28 11.30
N GLY A 173 10.94 -4.95 12.33
CA GLY A 173 11.02 -4.36 13.67
C GLY A 173 11.43 -5.35 14.76
N ASN A 174 11.18 -4.95 16.03
CA ASN A 174 11.42 -5.83 17.15
C ASN A 174 10.17 -6.66 17.47
N ASP A 175 10.30 -7.96 17.36
CA ASP A 175 9.33 -8.94 17.79
C ASP A 175 9.64 -9.42 19.21
N ARG A 176 8.65 -10.01 19.91
CA ARG A 176 8.80 -10.47 21.29
C ARG A 176 9.60 -11.76 21.40
N GLU A 177 9.50 -12.63 20.40
CA GLU A 177 10.11 -13.97 20.41
C GLU A 177 11.44 -13.97 19.65
N THR A 178 11.49 -13.32 18.49
CA THR A 178 12.61 -13.38 17.56
C THR A 178 13.39 -12.08 17.45
N VAL A 179 13.18 -11.13 18.39
CA VAL A 179 13.87 -9.86 18.54
C VAL A 179 13.81 -9.02 17.25
N LYS A 180 14.94 -8.70 16.62
CA LYS A 180 14.92 -8.00 15.32
C LYS A 180 14.50 -8.95 14.21
N THR A 181 13.32 -8.70 13.66
CA THR A 181 12.63 -9.62 12.77
C THR A 181 12.15 -8.91 11.52
N VAL A 182 12.25 -9.61 10.41
CA VAL A 182 11.65 -9.25 9.13
C VAL A 182 10.70 -10.38 8.72
N VAL A 183 9.49 -10.05 8.27
CA VAL A 183 8.54 -10.99 7.67
C VAL A 183 8.21 -10.54 6.27
N ILE A 184 8.34 -11.47 5.32
CA ILE A 184 8.05 -11.25 3.90
C ILE A 184 6.83 -12.09 3.51
N GLN A 185 5.84 -11.45 2.90
CA GLN A 185 4.68 -12.11 2.30
C GLN A 185 4.95 -12.34 0.81
N HIS A 186 4.73 -13.57 0.35
CA HIS A 186 4.93 -13.99 -1.03
C HIS A 186 3.61 -14.10 -1.80
N ALA A 187 3.67 -14.09 -3.13
CA ALA A 187 2.50 -14.14 -4.00
C ALA A 187 1.71 -15.45 -3.89
N ASP A 188 2.37 -16.55 -3.51
CA ASP A 188 1.75 -17.87 -3.29
C ASP A 188 1.11 -18.03 -1.89
N ARG A 189 0.90 -16.92 -1.17
CA ARG A 189 0.38 -16.84 0.20
C ARG A 189 1.28 -17.47 1.26
N SER A 190 2.52 -17.78 0.92
CA SER A 190 3.50 -18.14 1.94
C SER A 190 4.09 -16.87 2.58
N LYS A 191 4.56 -17.03 3.82
CA LYS A 191 5.31 -16.00 4.56
C LYS A 191 6.67 -16.59 4.93
N SER A 192 7.72 -15.78 4.83
CA SER A 192 9.04 -16.13 5.35
C SER A 192 9.43 -15.18 6.46
N THR A 193 9.88 -15.73 7.59
CA THR A 193 10.28 -14.97 8.77
C THR A 193 11.77 -15.12 9.01
N TYR A 194 12.43 -14.00 9.26
CA TYR A 194 13.87 -13.89 9.54
C TYR A 194 14.05 -13.21 10.89
N GLY A 195 14.42 -13.98 11.91
CA GLY A 195 14.56 -13.50 13.27
C GLY A 195 16.01 -13.45 13.77
N TYR A 196 16.22 -12.81 14.91
CA TYR A 196 17.51 -12.60 15.59
C TYR A 196 18.52 -11.83 14.74
N LEU A 197 18.06 -10.94 13.87
CA LEU A 197 18.93 -10.11 13.06
C LEU A 197 19.73 -9.12 13.91
N SER A 198 20.94 -8.76 13.48
CA SER A 198 21.72 -7.70 14.11
C SER A 198 21.26 -6.31 13.62
N SER A 199 20.95 -6.19 12.33
CA SER A 199 20.35 -4.98 11.74
C SER A 199 19.30 -5.33 10.70
N ILE A 200 18.33 -4.44 10.53
CA ILE A 200 17.29 -4.51 9.50
C ILE A 200 17.56 -3.38 8.52
N ASP A 201 17.64 -3.72 7.22
CA ASP A 201 17.99 -2.78 6.15
C ASP A 201 16.79 -2.46 5.24
N VAL A 202 15.59 -2.95 5.59
CA VAL A 202 14.34 -2.80 4.85
C VAL A 202 13.24 -2.21 5.73
N HIS A 203 12.16 -1.75 5.11
CA HIS A 203 11.01 -1.19 5.82
C HIS A 203 9.70 -1.86 5.36
N ILE A 204 8.67 -1.71 6.18
CA ILE A 204 7.34 -2.27 5.93
C ILE A 204 6.76 -1.75 4.60
N TYR A 205 6.08 -2.64 3.87
CA TYR A 205 5.50 -2.45 2.53
C TYR A 205 6.52 -2.23 1.40
N GLN A 206 7.81 -2.43 1.66
CA GLN A 206 8.82 -2.44 0.62
C GLN A 206 8.72 -3.73 -0.21
N PRO A 207 8.68 -3.65 -1.56
CA PRO A 207 8.86 -4.82 -2.41
C PRO A 207 10.31 -5.29 -2.35
N VAL A 208 10.52 -6.59 -2.33
CA VAL A 208 11.84 -7.23 -2.38
C VAL A 208 11.83 -8.35 -3.40
N LYS A 209 12.95 -8.56 -4.07
CA LYS A 209 13.20 -9.69 -4.95
C LYS A 209 13.96 -10.79 -4.21
N ALA A 210 13.89 -12.01 -4.73
CA ALA A 210 14.73 -13.10 -4.27
C ALA A 210 16.21 -12.67 -4.28
N ASN A 211 16.93 -13.03 -3.22
CA ASN A 211 18.33 -12.69 -3.00
C ASN A 211 18.62 -11.20 -2.66
N ASP A 212 17.61 -10.33 -2.55
CA ASP A 212 17.82 -8.97 -2.05
C ASP A 212 18.27 -8.99 -0.58
N LYS A 213 19.17 -8.09 -0.24
CA LYS A 213 19.61 -7.90 1.14
C LYS A 213 18.49 -7.29 1.98
N ILE A 214 18.09 -7.98 3.06
CA ILE A 214 17.05 -7.52 3.98
C ILE A 214 17.59 -7.12 5.35
N GLY A 215 18.79 -7.57 5.69
CA GLY A 215 19.43 -7.26 6.95
C GLY A 215 20.83 -7.85 7.04
N THR A 216 21.42 -7.71 8.22
CA THR A 216 22.75 -8.21 8.53
C THR A 216 22.72 -8.99 9.83
N PHE A 217 23.49 -10.04 9.92
CA PHE A 217 23.72 -10.80 11.13
C PHE A 217 25.21 -10.76 11.50
N LEU A 218 25.49 -10.45 12.75
CA LEU A 218 26.80 -10.48 13.36
C LEU A 218 26.77 -11.47 14.53
N PRO A 219 27.47 -12.61 14.45
CA PRO A 219 27.55 -13.53 15.58
C PRO A 219 28.15 -12.86 16.82
N THR A 220 27.47 -13.03 17.96
CA THR A 220 27.90 -12.54 19.27
C THR A 220 27.78 -13.66 20.28
N GLU A 221 28.38 -13.52 21.48
CA GLU A 221 28.21 -14.50 22.56
C GLU A 221 26.75 -14.73 22.94
N ALA A 222 25.91 -13.68 22.82
CA ALA A 222 24.48 -13.73 23.15
C ALA A 222 23.58 -14.22 22.00
N SER A 223 24.02 -14.12 20.74
CA SER A 223 23.24 -14.51 19.55
C SER A 223 24.18 -15.08 18.50
N GLN A 224 24.09 -16.38 18.30
CA GLN A 224 24.97 -17.13 17.38
C GLN A 224 24.22 -17.64 16.17
N THR A 225 22.89 -17.48 16.11
CA THR A 225 22.06 -18.08 15.07
C THR A 225 21.01 -17.10 14.57
N VAL A 226 20.64 -17.26 13.30
CA VAL A 226 19.50 -16.60 12.65
C VAL A 226 18.35 -17.59 12.61
N PHE A 227 17.17 -17.15 13.01
CA PHE A 227 15.94 -17.92 12.85
C PHE A 227 15.38 -17.74 11.44
N PHE A 228 15.02 -18.82 10.80
CA PHE A 228 14.34 -18.80 9.50
C PHE A 228 13.18 -19.76 9.49
N SER A 229 11.99 -19.28 9.10
CA SER A 229 10.79 -20.11 8.97
C SER A 229 10.02 -19.79 7.71
N ILE A 230 9.27 -20.77 7.23
CA ILE A 230 8.32 -20.65 6.14
C ILE A 230 6.96 -21.10 6.65
N GLU A 231 5.97 -20.24 6.49
CA GLU A 231 4.57 -20.51 6.83
C GLU A 231 3.71 -20.45 5.57
N LYS A 232 2.78 -21.39 5.42
CA LYS A 232 1.81 -21.40 4.32
C LYS A 232 0.48 -21.93 4.80
N ASN A 233 -0.60 -21.18 4.57
CA ASN A 233 -1.95 -21.53 5.04
C ASN A 233 -1.97 -21.80 6.57
N ASP A 234 -1.36 -20.91 7.35
CA ASP A 234 -1.25 -20.99 8.82
C ASP A 234 -0.55 -22.28 9.34
N GLN A 235 0.27 -22.89 8.50
CA GLN A 235 1.09 -24.05 8.86
C GLN A 235 2.55 -23.79 8.53
N TYR A 236 3.43 -24.09 9.48
CA TYR A 236 4.86 -24.06 9.26
C TYR A 236 5.30 -25.24 8.38
N ILE A 237 6.20 -24.94 7.46
CA ILE A 237 6.75 -25.92 6.51
C ILE A 237 8.26 -26.01 6.76
N ASP A 238 8.81 -27.22 6.68
CA ASP A 238 10.24 -27.43 6.81
C ASP A 238 11.01 -26.71 5.68
N PRO A 239 11.77 -25.65 6.01
CA PRO A 239 12.49 -24.85 5.01
C PRO A 239 13.50 -25.69 4.20
N VAL A 240 14.10 -26.69 4.80
CA VAL A 240 15.11 -27.55 4.13
C VAL A 240 14.50 -28.39 3.01
N GLN A 241 13.22 -28.76 3.13
CA GLN A 241 12.52 -29.50 2.07
C GLN A 241 12.09 -28.61 0.89
N VAL A 242 11.87 -27.32 1.15
CA VAL A 242 11.43 -26.36 0.13
C VAL A 242 12.61 -25.75 -0.61
N ILE A 243 13.69 -25.52 0.11
CA ILE A 243 14.95 -24.97 -0.43
C ILE A 243 15.81 -26.19 -0.78
N LYS A 244 16.11 -26.35 -2.08
CA LYS A 244 17.14 -27.34 -2.47
C LYS A 244 18.45 -26.91 -1.85
N VAL A 245 18.87 -27.60 -0.80
CA VAL A 245 20.22 -27.45 -0.26
C VAL A 245 21.15 -28.06 -1.31
N ASP A 246 21.92 -27.21 -1.97
CA ASP A 246 22.99 -27.67 -2.83
C ASP A 246 24.02 -28.35 -1.90
N ASP A 247 23.99 -29.67 -1.87
CA ASP A 247 25.00 -30.51 -1.23
C ASP A 247 26.31 -30.39 -2.05
N THR A 248 26.93 -29.21 -2.03
CA THR A 248 28.31 -29.05 -2.49
C THR A 248 29.24 -29.62 -1.41
N ARG A 249 29.58 -30.88 -1.62
CA ARG A 249 30.77 -31.50 -1.02
C ARG A 249 32.03 -30.79 -1.44
#